data_9a73b81b23c46fda72c93d204731a22e
#
_entry.id   9a73b81b23c46fda72c93d204731a22e
#
_cell.length_a   1.000
_cell.length_b   1.000
_cell.length_c   1.000
_cell.angle_alpha   90.00
_cell.angle_beta   90.00
_cell.angle_gamma   90.00
#
_symmetry.space_group_name_H-M   'P 1'
#
loop_
_entity.id
_entity.type
_entity.pdbx_description
1 polymer ?
#
loop_
_entity_poly.entity_id
_entity_poly.type
_entity_poly.pdbx_seq_one_letter_code
_entity_poly.pdbx_strand_id
1 'polypeptide(L)'
;VTDTGKTTKTNNIDEAKIFATIGKAKEKIKKAPAKTKNYYIEDIDTNVKIQCNADGKIKRKRYSDNVKKLLYMNANGKCALCGGKLLFEDITIDHKIPLACGGADSVENLQICCLEDNQFKGSIMPDDFMERITRIFLYQMDQKEGKRLLWKIVHKILNKMI
;
A
#
# COMPACT_ATOMS: atom_id res chain seq x y z
N VAL A 1 4.30 -16.83 19.95
CA VAL A 1 3.22 -17.77 20.25
C VAL A 1 3.78 -19.17 20.17
N THR A 2 3.79 -19.90 21.26
CA THR A 2 4.27 -21.27 21.30
C THR A 2 3.29 -22.24 20.62
N ASP A 3 3.76 -23.43 20.21
CA ASP A 3 2.94 -24.50 19.63
C ASP A 3 1.77 -24.95 20.51
N THR A 4 1.86 -24.74 21.83
CA THR A 4 0.80 -25.01 22.79
C THR A 4 -0.38 -24.03 22.76
N GLY A 5 -0.40 -23.09 21.83
CA GLY A 5 -1.46 -22.09 21.70
C GLY A 5 -1.41 -20.95 22.73
N LYS A 6 -0.52 -21.01 23.71
CA LYS A 6 -0.31 -19.91 24.67
C LYS A 6 0.44 -18.77 24.01
N THR A 7 0.00 -17.55 24.27
CA THR A 7 0.69 -16.33 23.79
C THR A 7 1.75 -15.95 24.82
N THR A 8 3.01 -16.24 24.51
CA THR A 8 4.20 -15.86 25.31
C THR A 8 5.06 -14.89 24.51
N LYS A 9 5.82 -14.06 25.21
CA LYS A 9 6.81 -13.17 24.59
C LYS A 9 8.10 -13.94 24.36
N THR A 10 8.70 -13.75 23.18
CA THR A 10 10.08 -14.12 22.90
C THR A 10 10.76 -12.98 22.18
N ASN A 11 12.06 -12.81 22.38
CA ASN A 11 12.90 -11.87 21.61
C ASN A 11 13.71 -12.61 20.54
N ASN A 12 13.58 -13.96 20.49
CA ASN A 12 14.22 -14.78 19.49
C ASN A 12 13.22 -15.08 18.36
N ILE A 13 13.62 -14.77 17.12
CA ILE A 13 12.78 -14.99 15.94
C ILE A 13 12.55 -16.47 15.66
N ASP A 14 13.54 -17.33 15.97
CA ASP A 14 13.44 -18.78 15.74
C ASP A 14 12.38 -19.45 16.62
N GLU A 15 12.04 -18.82 17.75
CA GLU A 15 10.95 -19.26 18.63
C GLU A 15 9.61 -18.64 18.28
N ALA A 16 9.59 -17.72 17.31
CA ALA A 16 8.37 -17.03 16.93
C ALA A 16 7.42 -17.95 16.17
N LYS A 17 6.10 -17.77 16.38
CA LYS A 17 5.11 -18.54 15.65
C LYS A 17 5.06 -18.09 14.19
N ILE A 18 5.23 -19.04 13.29
CA ILE A 18 5.10 -18.84 11.85
C ILE A 18 3.61 -18.89 11.46
N PHE A 19 3.22 -18.00 10.57
CA PHE A 19 1.90 -17.93 9.96
C PHE A 19 2.04 -17.95 8.45
N ALA A 20 1.17 -18.69 7.77
CA ALA A 20 1.21 -18.79 6.31
C ALA A 20 0.84 -17.46 5.59
N THR A 21 0.18 -16.54 6.28
CA THR A 21 -0.18 -15.22 5.72
C THR A 21 -0.21 -14.16 6.81
N ILE A 22 0.04 -12.90 6.42
CA ILE A 22 -0.11 -11.73 7.29
C ILE A 22 -1.52 -11.64 7.88
N GLY A 23 -2.55 -12.02 7.12
CA GLY A 23 -3.95 -12.03 7.58
C GLY A 23 -4.14 -12.93 8.81
N LYS A 24 -3.63 -14.16 8.79
CA LYS A 24 -3.71 -15.08 9.92
C LYS A 24 -2.95 -14.58 11.15
N ALA A 25 -1.81 -13.92 10.95
CA ALA A 25 -1.06 -13.29 12.04
C ALA A 25 -1.85 -12.12 12.67
N LYS A 26 -2.46 -11.25 11.85
CA LYS A 26 -3.35 -10.15 12.30
C LYS A 26 -4.54 -10.64 13.11
N GLU A 27 -5.20 -11.72 12.67
CA GLU A 27 -6.31 -12.32 13.43
C GLU A 27 -5.86 -12.81 14.80
N LYS A 28 -4.66 -13.38 14.93
CA LYS A 28 -4.13 -13.79 16.23
C LYS A 28 -3.90 -12.60 17.15
N ILE A 29 -3.38 -11.48 16.63
CA ILE A 29 -3.23 -10.24 17.38
C ILE A 29 -4.59 -9.73 17.86
N LYS A 30 -5.59 -9.70 16.99
CA LYS A 30 -6.95 -9.29 17.29
C LYS A 30 -7.64 -10.12 18.37
N LYS A 31 -7.37 -11.45 18.42
CA LYS A 31 -7.92 -12.36 19.44
C LYS A 31 -7.30 -12.19 20.85
N ALA A 32 -6.14 -11.58 20.96
CA ALA A 32 -5.44 -11.41 22.24
C ALA A 32 -4.75 -10.04 22.35
N PRO A 33 -5.48 -8.91 22.22
CA PRO A 33 -4.91 -7.58 22.07
C PRO A 33 -4.04 -7.15 23.26
N ALA A 34 -4.44 -7.45 24.50
CA ALA A 34 -3.69 -7.10 25.70
C ALA A 34 -2.35 -7.86 25.79
N LYS A 35 -2.31 -9.13 25.33
CA LYS A 35 -1.10 -9.96 25.36
C LYS A 35 -0.16 -9.68 24.21
N THR A 36 -0.67 -9.15 23.10
CA THR A 36 0.09 -8.87 21.87
C THR A 36 0.41 -7.38 21.70
N LYS A 37 0.17 -6.57 22.72
CA LYS A 37 0.56 -5.17 22.73
C LYS A 37 2.07 -5.04 22.48
N ASN A 38 2.43 -4.23 21.48
CA ASN A 38 3.81 -4.01 21.02
C ASN A 38 4.45 -5.19 20.26
N TYR A 39 3.71 -6.25 19.91
CA TYR A 39 4.21 -7.26 19.01
C TYR A 39 4.24 -6.72 17.58
N TYR A 40 5.15 -7.22 16.79
CA TYR A 40 5.20 -6.99 15.35
C TYR A 40 5.07 -8.31 14.60
N ILE A 41 4.63 -8.23 13.37
CA ILE A 41 4.67 -9.31 12.40
C ILE A 41 5.93 -9.06 11.57
N GLU A 42 6.80 -10.03 11.45
CA GLU A 42 7.97 -9.97 10.59
C GLU A 42 7.78 -10.91 9.41
N ASP A 43 7.98 -10.40 8.23
CA ASP A 43 8.04 -11.18 7.01
C ASP A 43 9.43 -11.78 6.90
N ILE A 44 9.51 -13.11 6.82
CA ILE A 44 10.79 -13.84 6.91
C ILE A 44 11.63 -13.63 5.65
N ASP A 45 10.99 -13.47 4.51
CA ASP A 45 11.69 -13.34 3.23
C ASP A 45 12.22 -11.92 3.01
N THR A 46 11.45 -10.91 3.45
CA THR A 46 11.79 -9.50 3.23
C THR A 46 12.35 -8.79 4.45
N ASN A 47 12.32 -9.42 5.65
CA ASN A 47 12.66 -8.82 6.96
C ASN A 47 11.83 -7.56 7.31
N VAL A 48 10.68 -7.38 6.66
CA VAL A 48 9.80 -6.23 6.92
C VAL A 48 9.02 -6.45 8.20
N LYS A 49 9.10 -5.48 9.12
CA LYS A 49 8.40 -5.48 10.41
C LYS A 49 7.13 -4.64 10.34
N ILE A 50 5.99 -5.26 10.61
CA ILE A 50 4.68 -4.62 10.61
C ILE A 50 4.12 -4.59 12.02
N GLN A 51 3.85 -3.41 12.54
CA GLN A 51 3.18 -3.23 13.84
C GLN A 51 1.67 -3.07 13.65
N CYS A 52 0.88 -3.82 14.43
CA CYS A 52 -0.58 -3.73 14.38
C CYS A 52 -1.15 -3.10 15.67
N ASN A 53 -2.28 -2.42 15.53
CA ASN A 53 -3.12 -2.01 16.65
C ASN A 53 -3.82 -3.22 17.29
N ALA A 54 -4.49 -3.01 18.42
CA ALA A 54 -5.27 -4.04 19.11
C ALA A 54 -6.40 -4.65 18.24
N ASP A 55 -6.91 -3.89 17.27
CA ASP A 55 -7.91 -4.33 16.29
C ASP A 55 -7.33 -5.02 15.05
N GLY A 56 -6.01 -5.28 15.04
CA GLY A 56 -5.31 -5.92 13.93
C GLY A 56 -5.04 -5.02 12.73
N LYS A 57 -5.35 -3.71 12.80
CA LYS A 57 -4.99 -2.76 11.75
C LYS A 57 -3.52 -2.38 11.85
N ILE A 58 -2.88 -2.18 10.71
CA ILE A 58 -1.49 -1.73 10.65
C ILE A 58 -1.37 -0.36 11.31
N LYS A 59 -0.47 -0.24 12.28
CA LYS A 59 -0.17 1.02 12.93
C LYS A 59 0.61 1.91 11.96
N ARG A 60 -0.03 2.96 11.48
CA ARG A 60 0.62 3.93 10.60
C ARG A 60 1.52 4.86 11.41
N LYS A 61 2.74 5.05 10.95
CA LYS A 61 3.69 6.02 11.48
C LYS A 61 3.23 7.44 11.09
N ARG A 62 3.36 8.38 12.01
CA ARG A 62 3.26 9.80 11.66
C ARG A 62 4.63 10.27 11.19
N TYR A 63 4.70 10.76 9.99
CA TYR A 63 5.93 11.33 9.43
C TYR A 63 6.09 12.78 9.86
N SER A 64 7.34 13.19 10.16
CA SER A 64 7.64 14.58 10.50
C SER A 64 7.42 15.51 9.29
N ASP A 65 7.24 16.79 9.56
CA ASP A 65 7.09 17.80 8.50
C ASP A 65 8.34 17.87 7.60
N ASN A 66 9.52 17.54 8.11
CA ASN A 66 10.74 17.46 7.29
C ASN A 66 10.64 16.35 6.24
N VAL A 67 10.10 15.17 6.60
CA VAL A 67 9.88 14.09 5.63
C VAL A 67 8.83 14.50 4.60
N LYS A 68 7.74 15.14 5.02
CA LYS A 68 6.73 15.67 4.10
C LYS A 68 7.31 16.68 3.12
N LYS A 69 8.12 17.64 3.62
CA LYS A 69 8.80 18.65 2.79
C LYS A 69 9.73 17.99 1.78
N LEU A 70 10.54 17.01 2.22
CA LEU A 70 11.44 16.27 1.34
C LEU A 70 10.67 15.57 0.20
N LEU A 71 9.62 14.84 0.54
CA LEU A 71 8.78 14.15 -0.47
C LEU A 71 8.11 15.14 -1.43
N TYR A 72 7.63 16.28 -0.91
CA TYR A 72 6.99 17.32 -1.71
C TYR A 72 7.96 17.94 -2.71
N MET A 73 9.17 18.27 -2.27
CA MET A 73 10.23 18.82 -3.14
C MET A 73 10.66 17.81 -4.20
N ASN A 74 10.88 16.55 -3.81
CA ASN A 74 11.27 15.48 -4.75
C ASN A 74 10.20 15.20 -5.82
N ALA A 75 8.94 15.39 -5.49
CA ALA A 75 7.83 15.23 -6.42
C ALA A 75 7.48 16.53 -7.19
N ASN A 76 8.24 17.61 -7.00
CA ASN A 76 7.96 18.94 -7.58
C ASN A 76 6.52 19.42 -7.32
N GLY A 77 5.97 19.12 -6.12
CA GLY A 77 4.62 19.46 -5.73
C GLY A 77 3.52 18.79 -6.56
N LYS A 78 3.78 17.59 -7.11
CA LYS A 78 2.82 16.86 -7.94
C LYS A 78 2.40 15.54 -7.28
N CYS A 79 1.13 15.17 -7.47
CA CYS A 79 0.65 13.84 -7.12
C CYS A 79 1.42 12.76 -7.90
N ALA A 80 1.92 11.75 -7.20
CA ALA A 80 2.66 10.65 -7.82
C ALA A 80 1.79 9.74 -8.71
N LEU A 81 0.47 9.77 -8.55
CA LEU A 81 -0.47 8.93 -9.30
C LEU A 81 -1.06 9.64 -10.51
N CYS A 82 -1.61 10.86 -10.36
CA CYS A 82 -2.25 11.57 -11.48
C CYS A 82 -1.42 12.73 -12.05
N GLY A 83 -0.28 13.09 -11.44
CA GLY A 83 0.55 14.21 -11.89
C GLY A 83 -0.03 15.61 -11.61
N GLY A 84 -1.21 15.70 -10.99
CA GLY A 84 -1.85 16.96 -10.61
C GLY A 84 -1.02 17.76 -9.61
N LYS A 85 -1.01 19.10 -9.71
CA LYS A 85 -0.34 19.98 -8.73
C LYS A 85 -1.04 19.89 -7.38
N LEU A 86 -0.26 19.85 -6.30
CA LEU A 86 -0.72 19.78 -4.92
C LEU A 86 -0.24 21.00 -4.14
N LEU A 87 -1.07 21.49 -3.23
CA LEU A 87 -0.62 22.38 -2.16
C LEU A 87 -0.01 21.54 -1.05
N PHE A 88 0.97 22.09 -0.34
CA PHE A 88 1.69 21.34 0.71
C PHE A 88 0.77 20.87 1.84
N GLU A 89 -0.25 21.66 2.18
CA GLU A 89 -1.27 21.33 3.19
C GLU A 89 -2.19 20.19 2.79
N ASP A 90 -2.41 19.98 1.48
CA ASP A 90 -3.39 19.01 0.95
C ASP A 90 -2.74 17.65 0.61
N ILE A 91 -1.42 17.52 0.80
CA ILE A 91 -0.74 16.26 0.48
C ILE A 91 -1.14 15.15 1.45
N THR A 92 -1.31 13.97 0.90
CA THR A 92 -1.33 12.72 1.65
C THR A 92 -0.06 11.92 1.38
N ILE A 93 0.44 11.20 2.40
CA ILE A 93 1.56 10.27 2.23
C ILE A 93 0.99 8.88 1.98
N ASP A 94 1.45 8.27 0.92
CA ASP A 94 1.11 6.90 0.53
C ASP A 94 2.38 6.04 0.46
N HIS A 95 2.23 4.74 0.69
CA HIS A 95 3.28 3.77 0.43
C HIS A 95 3.15 3.25 -1.00
N LYS A 96 4.22 3.38 -1.81
CA LYS A 96 4.27 2.85 -3.19
C LYS A 96 3.86 1.39 -3.19
N ILE A 97 4.57 0.56 -2.42
CA ILE A 97 4.19 -0.81 -2.09
C ILE A 97 3.43 -0.76 -0.76
N PRO A 98 2.16 -1.16 -0.71
CA PRO A 98 1.37 -1.10 0.51
C PRO A 98 1.98 -1.93 1.63
N LEU A 99 1.96 -1.41 2.86
CA LEU A 99 2.39 -2.16 4.06
C LEU A 99 1.66 -3.50 4.22
N ALA A 100 0.40 -3.56 3.77
CA ALA A 100 -0.40 -4.78 3.79
C ALA A 100 0.14 -5.87 2.84
N CYS A 101 0.91 -5.46 1.83
CA CYS A 101 1.54 -6.32 0.83
C CYS A 101 3.04 -6.52 1.08
N GLY A 102 3.54 -6.18 2.28
CA GLY A 102 4.95 -6.34 2.64
C GLY A 102 5.84 -5.14 2.30
N GLY A 103 5.28 -4.01 1.90
CA GLY A 103 6.04 -2.78 1.66
C GLY A 103 6.77 -2.28 2.92
N ALA A 104 7.98 -1.77 2.75
CA ALA A 104 8.76 -1.20 3.84
C ALA A 104 8.17 0.13 4.33
N ASP A 105 8.24 0.40 5.65
CA ASP A 105 7.90 1.70 6.24
C ASP A 105 9.13 2.61 6.24
N SER A 106 9.66 2.89 5.03
CA SER A 106 10.84 3.70 4.79
C SER A 106 10.55 4.82 3.79
N VAL A 107 11.37 5.89 3.82
CA VAL A 107 11.17 7.08 2.96
C VAL A 107 11.19 6.73 1.48
N GLU A 108 11.98 5.73 1.09
CA GLU A 108 12.13 5.27 -0.31
C GLU A 108 10.83 4.67 -0.84
N ASN A 109 10.03 4.05 0.05
CA ASN A 109 8.73 3.49 -0.28
C ASN A 109 7.58 4.51 -0.14
N LEU A 110 7.87 5.76 0.22
CA LEU A 110 6.85 6.81 0.34
C LEU A 110 6.70 7.63 -0.93
N GLN A 111 5.51 8.16 -1.12
CA GLN A 111 5.16 9.11 -2.18
C GLN A 111 4.09 10.07 -1.68
N ILE A 112 3.97 11.25 -2.33
CA ILE A 112 2.86 12.16 -2.06
C ILE A 112 1.75 11.97 -3.10
N CYS A 113 0.52 12.00 -2.63
CA CYS A 113 -0.67 11.87 -3.46
C CYS A 113 -1.75 12.87 -3.03
N CYS A 114 -2.67 13.21 -3.94
CA CYS A 114 -3.95 13.80 -3.54
C CYS A 114 -4.77 12.78 -2.74
N LEU A 115 -5.70 13.26 -1.95
CA LEU A 115 -6.51 12.40 -1.08
C LEU A 115 -7.32 11.39 -1.89
N GLU A 116 -7.91 11.83 -2.99
CA GLU A 116 -8.77 11.03 -3.86
C GLU A 116 -8.01 9.84 -4.47
N ASP A 117 -6.84 10.10 -5.06
CA ASP A 117 -6.03 9.05 -5.67
C ASP A 117 -5.47 8.08 -4.64
N ASN A 118 -5.06 8.59 -3.48
CA ASN A 118 -4.58 7.75 -2.38
C ASN A 118 -5.68 6.81 -1.88
N GLN A 119 -6.91 7.31 -1.72
CA GLN A 119 -8.07 6.50 -1.36
C GLN A 119 -8.42 5.48 -2.45
N PHE A 120 -8.37 5.89 -3.72
CA PHE A 120 -8.66 5.03 -4.86
C PHE A 120 -7.63 3.91 -5.01
N LYS A 121 -6.34 4.20 -4.87
CA LYS A 121 -5.27 3.20 -4.88
C LYS A 121 -5.42 2.22 -3.71
N GLY A 122 -5.66 2.71 -2.50
CA GLY A 122 -5.79 1.89 -1.30
C GLY A 122 -4.57 0.99 -1.06
N SER A 123 -4.81 -0.32 -0.93
CA SER A 123 -3.75 -1.33 -0.70
C SER A 123 -3.49 -2.19 -1.94
N ILE A 124 -3.69 -1.65 -3.14
CA ILE A 124 -3.43 -2.34 -4.41
C ILE A 124 -1.95 -2.18 -4.76
N MET A 125 -1.31 -3.24 -5.25
CA MET A 125 0.06 -3.19 -5.77
C MET A 125 0.15 -2.27 -7.00
N PRO A 126 1.28 -1.58 -7.23
CA PRO A 126 1.40 -0.61 -8.33
C PRO A 126 1.05 -1.20 -9.70
N ASP A 127 1.55 -2.39 -10.01
CA ASP A 127 1.32 -3.04 -11.31
C ASP A 127 -0.16 -3.42 -11.47
N ASP A 128 -0.78 -4.04 -10.46
CA ASP A 128 -2.20 -4.39 -10.45
C ASP A 128 -3.09 -3.13 -10.56
N PHE A 129 -2.65 -2.03 -9.94
CA PHE A 129 -3.36 -0.75 -10.00
C PHE A 129 -3.36 -0.18 -11.41
N MET A 130 -2.20 -0.17 -12.08
CA MET A 130 -2.09 0.30 -13.46
C MET A 130 -2.88 -0.57 -14.43
N GLU A 131 -2.78 -1.89 -14.31
CA GLU A 131 -3.58 -2.83 -15.12
C GLU A 131 -5.08 -2.58 -14.95
N ARG A 132 -5.53 -2.41 -13.71
CA ARG A 132 -6.94 -2.17 -13.40
C ARG A 132 -7.44 -0.85 -13.99
N ILE A 133 -6.67 0.24 -13.84
CA ILE A 133 -7.03 1.56 -14.43
C ILE A 133 -7.12 1.44 -15.94
N THR A 134 -6.13 0.85 -16.57
CA THR A 134 -6.07 0.69 -18.02
C THR A 134 -7.27 -0.09 -18.53
N ARG A 135 -7.60 -1.22 -17.91
CA ARG A 135 -8.76 -2.03 -18.29
C ARG A 135 -10.08 -1.27 -18.14
N ILE A 136 -10.24 -0.52 -17.03
CA ILE A 136 -11.44 0.33 -16.82
C ILE A 136 -11.52 1.41 -17.89
N PHE A 137 -10.40 2.11 -18.15
CA PHE A 137 -10.34 3.17 -19.14
C PHE A 137 -10.72 2.67 -20.54
N LEU A 138 -10.09 1.60 -21.01
CA LEU A 138 -10.35 1.02 -22.31
C LEU A 138 -11.83 0.61 -22.46
N TYR A 139 -12.37 -0.09 -21.47
CA TYR A 139 -13.77 -0.49 -21.47
C TYR A 139 -14.73 0.71 -21.53
N GLN A 140 -14.53 1.72 -20.70
CA GLN A 140 -15.38 2.91 -20.66
C GLN A 140 -15.29 3.71 -21.97
N MET A 141 -14.11 3.82 -22.54
CA MET A 141 -13.91 4.50 -23.81
C MET A 141 -14.53 3.73 -24.97
N ASP A 142 -14.50 2.40 -24.98
CA ASP A 142 -15.19 1.58 -25.97
C ASP A 142 -16.71 1.78 -25.93
N GLN A 143 -17.29 1.86 -24.72
CA GLN A 143 -18.73 2.13 -24.58
C GLN A 143 -19.09 3.52 -25.11
N LYS A 144 -18.24 4.52 -24.87
CA LYS A 144 -18.50 5.92 -25.21
C LYS A 144 -18.14 6.25 -26.66
N GLU A 145 -17.01 5.78 -27.14
CA GLU A 145 -16.39 6.23 -28.40
C GLU A 145 -16.20 5.09 -29.43
N GLY A 146 -16.62 3.87 -29.11
CA GLY A 146 -16.30 2.65 -29.90
C GLY A 146 -16.74 2.70 -31.37
N LYS A 147 -17.71 3.55 -31.73
CA LYS A 147 -18.13 3.76 -33.12
C LYS A 147 -17.19 4.70 -33.90
N ARG A 148 -16.38 5.52 -33.23
CA ARG A 148 -15.50 6.52 -33.85
C ARG A 148 -14.24 5.85 -34.45
N LEU A 149 -13.97 6.17 -35.71
CA LEU A 149 -12.78 5.62 -36.40
C LEU A 149 -11.49 5.97 -35.66
N LEU A 150 -11.35 7.20 -35.19
CA LEU A 150 -10.17 7.65 -34.43
C LEU A 150 -9.96 6.79 -33.18
N TRP A 151 -11.02 6.49 -32.41
CA TRP A 151 -10.90 5.63 -31.24
C TRP A 151 -10.45 4.23 -31.60
N LYS A 152 -10.96 3.63 -32.68
CA LYS A 152 -10.52 2.29 -33.13
C LYS A 152 -9.03 2.24 -33.44
N ILE A 153 -8.47 3.30 -34.04
CA ILE A 153 -7.04 3.40 -34.31
C ILE A 153 -6.27 3.52 -33.00
N VAL A 154 -6.66 4.43 -32.10
CA VAL A 154 -6.03 4.65 -30.79
C VAL A 154 -6.08 3.38 -29.94
N HIS A 155 -7.23 2.71 -29.85
CA HIS A 155 -7.40 1.47 -29.11
C HIS A 155 -6.47 0.36 -29.61
N LYS A 156 -6.34 0.22 -30.94
CA LYS A 156 -5.41 -0.75 -31.55
C LYS A 156 -3.94 -0.46 -31.21
N ILE A 157 -3.57 0.82 -31.12
CA ILE A 157 -2.23 1.24 -30.72
C ILE A 157 -2.01 0.95 -29.24
N LEU A 158 -2.93 1.35 -28.37
CA LEU A 158 -2.84 1.14 -26.92
C LEU A 158 -2.71 -0.35 -26.58
N ASN A 159 -3.52 -1.22 -27.18
CA ASN A 159 -3.45 -2.67 -26.98
C ASN A 159 -2.12 -3.33 -27.42
N LYS A 160 -1.28 -2.63 -28.18
CA LYS A 160 0.06 -3.10 -28.53
C LYS A 160 1.13 -2.63 -27.55
N MET A 161 0.83 -1.63 -26.74
CA MET A 161 1.77 -1.03 -25.80
C MET A 161 1.62 -1.59 -24.37
N ILE A 162 0.49 -2.23 -24.11
CA ILE A 162 0.11 -2.87 -22.84
C ILE A 162 0.31 -4.38 -22.96
#